data_6faef7a827c1eca3b6f6e6b321c423ae
#
_entry.id   6faef7a827c1eca3b6f6e6b321c423ae
#
_cell.length_a   1.000
_cell.length_b   1.000
_cell.length_c   1.000
_cell.angle_alpha   90.00
_cell.angle_beta   90.00
_cell.angle_gamma   90.00
#
_symmetry.space_group_name_H-M   'P 1'
#
loop_
_entity.id
_entity.type
_entity.pdbx_description
1 polymer ?
#
loop_
_entity_poly.entity_id
_entity_poly.type
_entity_poly.pdbx_seq_one_letter_code
_entity_poly.pdbx_strand_id
1 'polypeptide(L)'
;YTLFQHHSNYSYDGRDYEKVDLTRLVPFNDENRYISVSYKNEEDEWKEIGVIKDLDDLSADTKKTADDYLKLKYYIPEIKKIHRITDNQMGYLFLEADTTAGEKKIAVYDWWHNFRVIHGKMLAVTDADGNRYSVPDVDRLDKASIKKLQLFI
;
A
#
# COMPACT_ATOMS: atom_id res chain seq x y z
N TYR A 1 0.72 -6.19 -11.47
CA TYR A 1 0.08 -5.12 -12.25
C TYR A 1 -0.67 -5.63 -13.49
N THR A 2 -0.31 -6.78 -14.07
CA THR A 2 -0.85 -7.25 -15.36
C THR A 2 -2.14 -8.07 -15.25
N LEU A 3 -2.53 -8.53 -14.08
CA LEU A 3 -3.70 -9.40 -13.88
C LEU A 3 -5.03 -8.65 -13.75
N PHE A 4 -5.01 -7.36 -13.42
CA PHE A 4 -6.23 -6.57 -13.24
C PHE A 4 -6.55 -5.62 -14.39
N GLN A 5 -5.66 -5.43 -15.34
CA GLN A 5 -5.93 -4.58 -16.51
C GLN A 5 -6.97 -5.14 -17.47
N HIS A 6 -7.39 -6.40 -17.32
CA HIS A 6 -8.26 -7.05 -18.30
C HIS A 6 -9.73 -7.21 -17.91
N HIS A 7 -10.14 -6.93 -16.65
CA HIS A 7 -11.53 -7.25 -16.23
C HIS A 7 -12.16 -6.27 -15.24
N SER A 8 -11.74 -5.02 -15.15
CA SER A 8 -12.44 -4.05 -14.33
C SER A 8 -13.49 -3.29 -15.15
N ASN A 9 -14.59 -3.99 -15.48
CA ASN A 9 -15.76 -3.34 -16.03
C ASN A 9 -16.65 -2.90 -14.87
N TYR A 10 -17.09 -1.68 -14.89
CA TYR A 10 -18.02 -1.11 -13.94
C TYR A 10 -19.27 -0.64 -14.66
N SER A 11 -20.45 -1.12 -14.22
CA SER A 11 -21.73 -0.65 -14.72
C SER A 11 -22.32 0.37 -13.75
N TYR A 12 -22.60 1.55 -14.23
CA TYR A 12 -23.27 2.60 -13.50
C TYR A 12 -24.29 3.32 -14.39
N ASP A 13 -25.51 3.49 -13.87
CA ASP A 13 -26.61 4.18 -14.59
C ASP A 13 -26.86 3.64 -16.01
N GLY A 14 -26.76 2.31 -16.17
CA GLY A 14 -26.97 1.63 -17.46
C GLY A 14 -25.84 1.80 -18.47
N ARG A 15 -24.70 2.33 -18.07
CA ARG A 15 -23.48 2.43 -18.89
C ARG A 15 -22.40 1.51 -18.37
N ASP A 16 -21.70 0.86 -19.26
CA ASP A 16 -20.54 0.04 -18.95
C ASP A 16 -19.28 0.84 -19.20
N TYR A 17 -18.40 0.85 -18.20
CA TYR A 17 -17.11 1.50 -18.26
C TYR A 17 -16.01 0.46 -18.25
N GLU A 18 -15.06 0.61 -19.18
CA GLU A 18 -13.84 -0.19 -19.21
C GLU A 18 -12.70 0.58 -18.52
N LYS A 19 -11.68 -0.17 -18.05
CA LYS A 19 -10.50 0.40 -17.42
C LYS A 19 -10.82 1.35 -16.25
N VAL A 20 -11.56 0.82 -15.30
CA VAL A 20 -11.94 1.57 -14.08
C VAL A 20 -10.83 1.52 -13.04
N ASP A 21 -10.61 2.63 -12.36
CA ASP A 21 -9.73 2.75 -11.20
C ASP A 21 -10.52 3.20 -9.97
N LEU A 22 -10.16 2.63 -8.81
CA LEU A 22 -10.71 2.97 -7.51
C LEU A 22 -9.65 3.67 -6.67
N THR A 23 -9.97 4.81 -6.09
CA THR A 23 -9.05 5.56 -5.23
C THR A 23 -9.71 5.92 -3.89
N ARG A 24 -9.04 5.58 -2.79
CA ARG A 24 -9.47 5.99 -1.43
C ARG A 24 -9.23 7.48 -1.27
N LEU A 25 -10.28 8.23 -0.94
CA LEU A 25 -10.18 9.68 -0.68
C LEU A 25 -9.77 9.97 0.76
N VAL A 26 -10.06 9.05 1.70
CA VAL A 26 -9.75 9.18 3.13
C VAL A 26 -9.04 7.89 3.62
N PRO A 27 -7.80 7.64 3.20
CA PRO A 27 -7.15 6.35 3.40
C PRO A 27 -6.79 6.03 4.86
N PHE A 28 -6.79 7.01 5.76
CA PHE A 28 -6.31 6.82 7.14
C PHE A 28 -7.41 6.61 8.18
N ASN A 29 -8.64 7.00 7.90
CA ASN A 29 -9.72 6.98 8.89
C ASN A 29 -10.73 5.86 8.65
N ASP A 30 -11.01 5.54 7.38
CA ASP A 30 -11.97 4.51 7.01
C ASP A 30 -11.64 3.99 5.61
N GLU A 31 -11.08 2.80 5.56
CA GLU A 31 -10.61 2.19 4.31
C GLU A 31 -11.73 1.83 3.34
N ASN A 32 -12.96 1.71 3.85
CA ASN A 32 -14.13 1.26 3.09
C ASN A 32 -15.05 2.39 2.65
N ARG A 33 -14.75 3.63 3.04
CA ARG A 33 -15.61 4.78 2.75
C ARG A 33 -14.94 5.78 1.83
N TYR A 34 -15.77 6.51 1.09
CA TYR A 34 -15.35 7.57 0.17
C TYR A 34 -14.32 7.11 -0.86
N ILE A 35 -14.76 6.15 -1.69
CA ILE A 35 -13.95 5.60 -2.79
C ILE A 35 -14.32 6.33 -4.08
N SER A 36 -13.39 7.08 -4.66
CA SER A 36 -13.56 7.66 -5.98
C SER A 36 -13.47 6.59 -7.06
N VAL A 37 -14.40 6.60 -7.98
CA VAL A 37 -14.44 5.72 -9.15
C VAL A 37 -14.14 6.54 -10.38
N SER A 38 -13.05 6.24 -11.06
CA SER A 38 -12.63 6.90 -12.29
C SER A 38 -12.52 5.90 -13.44
N TYR A 39 -12.68 6.35 -14.65
CA TYR A 39 -12.47 5.54 -15.86
C TYR A 39 -11.56 6.27 -16.84
N LYS A 40 -10.93 5.52 -17.71
CA LYS A 40 -10.11 6.05 -18.78
C LYS A 40 -10.94 6.20 -20.04
N ASN A 41 -11.05 7.42 -20.57
CA ASN A 41 -11.82 7.69 -21.78
C ASN A 41 -11.03 7.29 -23.06
N GLU A 42 -11.65 7.47 -24.23
CA GLU A 42 -11.04 7.18 -25.53
C GLU A 42 -9.81 8.06 -25.85
N GLU A 43 -9.72 9.23 -25.22
CA GLU A 43 -8.60 10.17 -25.33
C GLU A 43 -7.47 9.88 -24.34
N ASP A 44 -7.54 8.73 -23.65
CA ASP A 44 -6.57 8.27 -22.66
C ASP A 44 -6.51 9.14 -21.38
N GLU A 45 -7.57 9.90 -21.10
CA GLU A 45 -7.72 10.74 -19.92
C GLU A 45 -8.55 10.06 -18.83
N TRP A 46 -8.17 10.26 -17.57
CA TRP A 46 -8.95 9.80 -16.42
C TRP A 46 -10.09 10.76 -16.09
N LYS A 47 -11.31 10.23 -16.00
CA LYS A 47 -12.50 11.00 -15.60
C LYS A 47 -13.21 10.30 -14.44
N GLU A 48 -13.61 11.07 -13.44
CA GLU A 48 -14.38 10.56 -12.30
C GLU A 48 -15.83 10.29 -12.71
N ILE A 49 -16.32 9.09 -12.38
CA ILE A 49 -17.74 8.72 -12.53
C ILE A 49 -18.51 9.19 -11.31
N GLY A 50 -17.94 9.01 -10.10
CA GLY A 50 -18.58 9.33 -8.84
C GLY A 50 -17.79 8.81 -7.65
N VAL A 51 -18.39 8.92 -6.47
CA VAL A 51 -17.81 8.48 -5.21
C VAL A 51 -18.73 7.45 -4.55
N ILE A 52 -18.17 6.28 -4.23
CA ILE A 52 -18.84 5.29 -3.38
C ILE A 52 -18.69 5.76 -1.93
N LYS A 53 -19.79 6.06 -1.27
CA LYS A 53 -19.78 6.55 0.12
C LYS A 53 -19.36 5.46 1.11
N ASP A 54 -19.84 4.25 0.87
CA ASP A 54 -19.54 3.09 1.70
C ASP A 54 -19.56 1.83 0.82
N LEU A 55 -18.53 0.98 0.90
CA LEU A 55 -18.50 -0.30 0.18
C LEU A 55 -19.63 -1.24 0.62
N ASP A 56 -20.15 -1.08 1.84
CA ASP A 56 -21.29 -1.88 2.34
C ASP A 56 -22.61 -1.57 1.60
N ASP A 57 -22.71 -0.44 0.91
CA ASP A 57 -23.87 -0.08 0.08
C ASP A 57 -23.89 -0.83 -1.27
N LEU A 58 -22.81 -1.52 -1.62
CA LEU A 58 -22.71 -2.30 -2.85
C LEU A 58 -23.30 -3.72 -2.67
N SER A 59 -23.66 -4.35 -3.79
CA SER A 59 -23.97 -5.79 -3.80
C SER A 59 -22.76 -6.59 -3.30
N ALA A 60 -23.02 -7.80 -2.76
CA ALA A 60 -21.96 -8.62 -2.18
C ALA A 60 -20.84 -8.93 -3.19
N ASP A 61 -21.17 -9.21 -4.45
CA ASP A 61 -20.19 -9.49 -5.51
C ASP A 61 -19.39 -8.25 -5.90
N THR A 62 -20.04 -7.12 -6.06
CA THR A 62 -19.38 -5.83 -6.38
C THR A 62 -18.49 -5.37 -5.24
N LYS A 63 -18.96 -5.49 -3.98
CA LYS A 63 -18.16 -5.19 -2.80
C LYS A 63 -16.90 -6.03 -2.74
N LYS A 64 -17.01 -7.34 -2.96
CA LYS A 64 -15.86 -8.24 -2.96
C LYS A 64 -14.84 -7.86 -4.03
N THR A 65 -15.30 -7.59 -5.25
CA THR A 65 -14.43 -7.18 -6.36
C THR A 65 -13.72 -5.86 -6.07
N ALA A 66 -14.44 -4.87 -5.54
CA ALA A 66 -13.87 -3.58 -5.15
C ALA A 66 -12.85 -3.72 -4.00
N ASP A 67 -13.17 -4.52 -2.98
CA ASP A 67 -12.31 -4.78 -1.84
C ASP A 67 -11.01 -5.50 -2.26
N ASP A 68 -11.10 -6.52 -3.11
CA ASP A 68 -9.95 -7.24 -3.65
C ASP A 68 -9.05 -6.31 -4.49
N TYR A 69 -9.65 -5.44 -5.31
CA TYR A 69 -8.92 -4.44 -6.08
C TYR A 69 -8.18 -3.44 -5.19
N LEU A 70 -8.88 -2.88 -4.19
CA LEU A 70 -8.29 -1.90 -3.26
C LEU A 70 -7.20 -2.53 -2.39
N LYS A 71 -7.36 -3.76 -1.96
CA LYS A 71 -6.32 -4.50 -1.22
C LYS A 71 -5.06 -4.67 -2.05
N LEU A 72 -5.18 -4.96 -3.34
CA LEU A 72 -4.03 -5.05 -4.24
C LEU A 72 -3.39 -3.69 -4.52
N LYS A 73 -4.21 -2.68 -4.83
CA LYS A 73 -3.73 -1.32 -5.12
C LYS A 73 -2.98 -0.70 -3.95
N TYR A 74 -3.50 -0.89 -2.73
CA TYR A 74 -2.94 -0.33 -1.49
C TYR A 74 -2.16 -1.36 -0.68
N TYR A 75 -1.78 -2.47 -1.30
CA TYR A 75 -0.98 -3.48 -0.63
C TYR A 75 0.36 -2.91 -0.21
N ILE A 76 0.62 -2.99 1.10
CA ILE A 76 1.91 -2.64 1.70
C ILE A 76 2.54 -3.93 2.20
N PRO A 77 3.64 -4.41 1.59
CA PRO A 77 4.34 -5.58 2.10
C PRO A 77 4.76 -5.40 3.56
N GLU A 78 4.53 -6.43 4.36
CA GLU A 78 4.99 -6.46 5.75
C GLU A 78 6.39 -7.06 5.86
N ILE A 79 7.27 -6.39 6.57
CA ILE A 79 8.57 -6.93 6.94
C ILE A 79 8.37 -7.94 8.07
N LYS A 80 8.78 -9.17 7.83
CA LYS A 80 8.65 -10.28 8.79
C LYS A 80 9.95 -10.58 9.56
N LYS A 81 11.09 -10.32 8.93
CA LYS A 81 12.40 -10.53 9.52
C LYS A 81 13.42 -9.59 8.90
N ILE A 82 14.32 -9.08 9.71
CA ILE A 82 15.41 -8.22 9.27
C ILE A 82 16.74 -8.97 9.41
N HIS A 83 17.39 -9.22 8.27
CA HIS A 83 18.67 -9.88 8.22
C HIS A 83 19.82 -8.90 8.48
N ARG A 84 19.73 -7.70 7.88
CA ARG A 84 20.78 -6.68 7.96
C ARG A 84 20.20 -5.28 7.86
N ILE A 85 20.78 -4.36 8.61
CA ILE A 85 20.59 -2.92 8.45
C ILE A 85 21.97 -2.28 8.40
N THR A 86 22.21 -1.41 7.42
CA THR A 86 23.49 -0.70 7.26
C THR A 86 23.21 0.77 6.95
N ASP A 87 23.76 1.66 7.76
CA ASP A 87 23.78 3.10 7.49
C ASP A 87 25.06 3.44 6.71
N ASN A 88 24.93 4.10 5.57
CA ASN A 88 26.08 4.56 4.78
C ASN A 88 26.66 5.91 5.24
N GLN A 89 26.08 6.51 6.31
CA GLN A 89 26.44 7.81 6.86
C GLN A 89 26.30 8.97 5.85
N MET A 90 25.61 8.74 4.74
CA MET A 90 25.31 9.74 3.69
C MET A 90 23.79 9.88 3.47
N GLY A 91 22.97 9.52 4.46
CA GLY A 91 21.52 9.62 4.39
C GLY A 91 20.80 8.39 3.86
N TYR A 92 21.50 7.31 3.52
CA TYR A 92 20.91 6.04 3.11
C TYR A 92 20.98 4.99 4.20
N LEU A 93 19.86 4.34 4.42
CA LEU A 93 19.76 3.12 5.20
C LEU A 93 19.45 1.95 4.27
N PHE A 94 20.25 0.88 4.34
CA PHE A 94 20.06 -0.32 3.54
C PHE A 94 19.56 -1.46 4.41
N LEU A 95 18.43 -2.05 4.05
CA LEU A 95 17.84 -3.19 4.73
C LEU A 95 17.85 -4.42 3.82
N GLU A 96 18.18 -5.57 4.40
CA GLU A 96 17.91 -6.89 3.83
C GLU A 96 16.85 -7.55 4.72
N ALA A 97 15.69 -7.85 4.15
CA ALA A 97 14.54 -8.31 4.93
C ALA A 97 13.68 -9.33 4.17
N ASP A 98 13.10 -10.25 4.95
CA ASP A 98 12.00 -11.08 4.46
C ASP A 98 10.70 -10.31 4.62
N THR A 99 9.91 -10.26 3.55
CA THR A 99 8.63 -9.59 3.53
C THR A 99 7.53 -10.53 3.06
N THR A 100 6.28 -10.12 3.22
CA THR A 100 5.13 -10.83 2.64
C THR A 100 5.17 -10.90 1.11
N ALA A 101 5.98 -10.05 0.46
CA ALA A 101 6.24 -10.06 -0.98
C ALA A 101 7.57 -10.74 -1.35
N GLY A 102 8.14 -11.55 -0.46
CA GLY A 102 9.42 -12.22 -0.60
C GLY A 102 10.59 -11.46 0.01
N GLU A 103 11.78 -11.95 -0.24
CA GLU A 103 13.03 -11.33 0.22
C GLU A 103 13.29 -10.03 -0.53
N LYS A 104 13.63 -8.96 0.20
CA LYS A 104 13.84 -7.63 -0.35
C LYS A 104 15.15 -7.00 0.14
N LYS A 105 15.79 -6.26 -0.78
CA LYS A 105 16.85 -5.30 -0.46
C LYS A 105 16.24 -3.91 -0.62
N ILE A 106 16.12 -3.18 0.48
CA ILE A 106 15.39 -1.93 0.57
C ILE A 106 16.40 -0.82 0.83
N ALA A 107 16.49 0.16 -0.06
CA ALA A 107 17.31 1.35 0.11
C ALA A 107 16.42 2.53 0.51
N VAL A 108 16.60 3.05 1.72
CA VAL A 108 15.82 4.17 2.26
C VAL A 108 16.69 5.42 2.23
N TYR A 109 16.33 6.38 1.37
CA TYR A 109 16.96 7.69 1.34
C TYR A 109 16.28 8.62 2.35
N ASP A 110 17.04 9.56 2.92
CA ASP A 110 16.54 10.45 3.96
C ASP A 110 15.79 9.66 5.05
N TRP A 111 16.47 8.68 5.59
CA TRP A 111 15.84 7.67 6.45
C TRP A 111 15.23 8.26 7.72
N TRP A 112 15.66 9.41 8.21
CA TRP A 112 15.03 10.12 9.33
C TRP A 112 13.54 10.40 9.11
N HIS A 113 13.15 10.65 7.85
CA HIS A 113 11.77 10.91 7.47
C HIS A 113 11.06 9.67 6.93
N ASN A 114 11.79 8.75 6.29
CA ASN A 114 11.25 7.62 5.55
C ASN A 114 11.35 6.27 6.28
N PHE A 115 11.89 6.26 7.49
CA PHE A 115 11.99 5.08 8.36
C PHE A 115 11.52 5.48 9.77
N ARG A 116 10.22 5.33 10.05
CA ARG A 116 9.60 5.93 11.23
C ARG A 116 8.73 4.95 11.99
N VAL A 117 8.88 4.95 13.31
CA VAL A 117 7.93 4.29 14.21
C VAL A 117 6.77 5.24 14.51
N ILE A 118 5.56 4.75 14.22
CA ILE A 118 4.30 5.47 14.41
C ILE A 118 3.60 4.89 15.64
N HIS A 119 3.17 5.77 16.53
CA HIS A 119 2.53 5.41 17.82
C HIS A 119 3.34 4.42 18.66
N GLY A 120 4.67 4.47 18.55
CA GLY A 120 5.58 3.61 19.32
C GLY A 120 5.53 2.12 18.97
N LYS A 121 4.82 1.73 17.93
CA LYS A 121 4.52 0.33 17.65
C LYS A 121 4.70 -0.09 16.19
N MET A 122 4.16 0.69 15.26
CA MET A 122 4.20 0.38 13.84
C MET A 122 5.40 1.05 13.18
N LEU A 123 6.23 0.28 12.47
CA LEU A 123 7.28 0.83 11.63
C LEU A 123 6.73 1.05 10.21
N ALA A 124 6.86 2.26 9.70
CA ALA A 124 6.59 2.61 8.32
C ALA A 124 7.91 2.93 7.60
N VAL A 125 8.10 2.32 6.44
CA VAL A 125 9.28 2.47 5.60
C VAL A 125 8.87 2.88 4.21
N THR A 126 9.52 3.92 3.66
CA THR A 126 9.41 4.30 2.25
C THR A 126 10.78 4.21 1.62
N ASP A 127 10.95 3.42 0.57
CA ASP A 127 12.23 3.29 -0.10
C ASP A 127 12.50 4.44 -1.10
N ALA A 128 13.70 4.46 -1.66
CA ALA A 128 14.14 5.50 -2.60
C ALA A 128 13.32 5.53 -3.91
N ASP A 129 12.62 4.43 -4.24
CA ASP A 129 11.75 4.31 -5.41
C ASP A 129 10.28 4.62 -5.08
N GLY A 130 9.97 4.96 -3.83
CA GLY A 130 8.62 5.28 -3.36
C GLY A 130 7.79 4.06 -2.95
N ASN A 131 8.37 2.86 -2.91
CA ASN A 131 7.69 1.68 -2.40
C ASN A 131 7.56 1.76 -0.88
N ARG A 132 6.42 1.29 -0.38
CA ARG A 132 6.14 1.28 1.06
C ARG A 132 6.22 -0.12 1.63
N TYR A 133 6.74 -0.19 2.85
CA TYR A 133 6.80 -1.40 3.66
C TYR A 133 6.36 -1.06 5.08
N SER A 134 5.87 -2.03 5.81
CA SER A 134 5.47 -1.84 7.21
C SER A 134 5.87 -3.00 8.09
N VAL A 135 6.05 -2.70 9.37
CA VAL A 135 5.99 -3.69 10.45
C VAL A 135 4.82 -3.28 11.33
N PRO A 136 3.71 -4.03 11.33
CA PRO A 136 2.51 -3.65 12.10
C PRO A 136 2.76 -3.53 13.60
N ASP A 137 3.66 -4.33 14.11
CA ASP A 137 4.04 -4.34 15.52
C ASP A 137 5.52 -4.74 15.64
N VAL A 138 6.38 -3.79 15.95
CA VAL A 138 7.83 -4.02 16.08
C VAL A 138 8.18 -5.01 17.20
N ASP A 139 7.36 -5.08 18.24
CA ASP A 139 7.56 -5.99 19.37
C ASP A 139 7.29 -7.46 19.03
N ARG A 140 6.61 -7.71 17.90
CA ARG A 140 6.32 -9.05 17.39
C ARG A 140 7.40 -9.62 16.48
N LEU A 141 8.40 -8.83 16.13
CA LEU A 141 9.55 -9.33 15.39
C LEU A 141 10.41 -10.27 16.27
N ASP A 142 11.25 -11.06 15.62
CA ASP A 142 12.24 -11.84 16.33
C ASP A 142 13.27 -10.94 17.05
N LYS A 143 13.84 -11.44 18.14
CA LYS A 143 14.77 -10.67 18.98
C LYS A 143 15.98 -10.12 18.22
N ALA A 144 16.46 -10.85 17.22
CA ALA A 144 17.59 -10.41 16.40
C ALA A 144 17.22 -9.23 15.50
N SER A 145 15.99 -9.23 14.93
CA SER A 145 15.46 -8.11 14.15
C SER A 145 15.24 -6.89 15.03
N ILE A 146 14.61 -7.05 16.20
CA ILE A 146 14.39 -5.96 17.17
C ILE A 146 15.73 -5.32 17.56
N LYS A 147 16.74 -6.11 17.86
CA LYS A 147 18.06 -5.60 18.25
C LYS A 147 18.70 -4.75 17.16
N LYS A 148 18.50 -5.12 15.87
CA LYS A 148 18.99 -4.31 14.74
C LYS A 148 18.22 -3.01 14.59
N LEU A 149 16.89 -3.05 14.77
CA LEU A 149 16.03 -1.86 14.70
C LEU A 149 16.33 -0.83 15.78
N GLN A 150 16.63 -1.27 17.00
CA GLN A 150 16.85 -0.37 18.14
C GLN A 150 17.96 0.65 17.94
N LEU A 151 18.83 0.47 16.94
CA LEU A 151 19.87 1.42 16.60
C LEU A 151 19.36 2.59 15.76
N PHE A 152 18.15 2.48 15.20
CA PHE A 152 17.61 3.43 14.20
C PHE A 152 16.22 3.97 14.54
N ILE A 153 15.62 3.50 15.63
CA ILE A 153 14.28 3.92 16.08
C ILE A 153 14.30 4.48 17.50
#